data_bf86382f2ea24177b6eae40dd7d58741
#
_entry.id   bf86382f2ea24177b6eae40dd7d58741
#
_cell.length_a   1.000
_cell.length_b   1.000
_cell.length_c   1.000
_cell.angle_alpha   90.00
_cell.angle_beta   90.00
_cell.angle_gamma   90.00
#
_symmetry.space_group_name_H-M   'P 1'
#
loop_
_entity.id
_entity.type
_entity.pdbx_description
1 polymer ?
#
loop_
_entity_poly.entity_id
_entity_poly.type
_entity_poly.pdbx_seq_one_letter_code
_entity_poly.pdbx_strand_id
1 'polypeptide(L)' 'MISKNENELFEAIVSIDNIEECKNFFYDLCTPSEINEFSTRWLIVRLLSKKIPYR' A
#
# COMPACT_ATOMS: atom_id res chain seq x y z
N MET A 1 3.66 2.78 18.51
CA MET A 1 4.74 3.73 18.24
C MET A 1 5.41 3.41 16.93
N ILE A 2 5.63 4.43 16.12
CA ILE A 2 6.25 4.26 14.81
C ILE A 2 7.77 4.33 14.95
N SER A 3 8.46 3.31 14.50
CA SER A 3 9.91 3.28 14.52
C SER A 3 10.46 4.17 13.40
N LYS A 4 11.76 4.44 13.47
CA LYS A 4 12.40 5.21 12.42
C LYS A 4 12.26 4.50 11.07
N ASN A 5 12.42 3.19 11.06
CA ASN A 5 12.32 2.43 9.81
C ASN A 5 10.90 2.51 9.25
N GLU A 6 9.90 2.40 10.12
CA GLU A 6 8.53 2.52 9.66
C GLU A 6 8.26 3.89 9.07
N ASN A 7 8.75 4.92 9.73
CA ASN A 7 8.52 6.27 9.26
C ASN A 7 9.18 6.48 7.89
N GLU A 8 10.38 5.97 7.72
CA GLU A 8 11.06 6.09 6.44
C GLU A 8 10.32 5.33 5.34
N LEU A 9 9.75 4.18 5.68
CA LEU A 9 8.94 3.43 4.71
C LEU A 9 7.75 4.26 4.26
N PHE A 10 7.04 4.87 5.20
CA PHE A 10 5.87 5.66 4.85
C PHE A 10 6.26 6.90 4.05
N GLU A 11 7.41 7.49 4.36
CA GLU A 11 7.89 8.61 3.56
C GLU A 11 8.18 8.20 2.13
N ALA A 12 8.76 7.01 1.96
CA ALA A 12 9.02 6.49 0.63
C ALA A 12 7.73 6.27 -0.15
N ILE A 13 6.71 5.71 0.53
CA ILE A 13 5.43 5.48 -0.12
C ILE A 13 4.78 6.78 -0.54
N VAL A 14 4.85 7.79 0.31
CA VAL A 14 4.25 9.08 0.00
C VAL A 14 4.93 9.74 -1.20
N SER A 15 6.19 9.46 -1.42
CA SER A 15 6.92 10.07 -2.53
C SER A 15 6.63 9.41 -3.88
N ILE A 16 5.93 8.30 -3.89
CA ILE A 16 5.56 7.62 -5.14
C ILE A 16 4.45 8.42 -5.81
N ASP A 17 4.61 8.72 -7.09
CA ASP A 17 3.64 9.57 -7.76
C ASP A 17 2.99 8.95 -8.99
N ASN A 18 3.25 7.67 -9.25
CA ASN A 18 2.55 7.00 -10.34
C ASN A 18 2.46 5.50 -10.07
N ILE A 19 1.56 4.84 -10.81
CA ILE A 19 1.26 3.42 -10.59
C ILE A 19 2.47 2.54 -10.90
N GLU A 20 3.21 2.87 -11.93
CA GLU A 20 4.35 2.06 -12.33
C GLU A 20 5.40 2.04 -11.22
N GLU A 21 5.73 3.19 -10.69
CA GLU A 21 6.69 3.26 -9.60
C GLU A 21 6.17 2.54 -8.37
N CYS A 22 4.88 2.67 -8.11
CA CYS A 22 4.27 2.02 -6.96
C CYS A 22 4.39 0.51 -7.07
N LYS A 23 4.09 -0.04 -8.23
CA LYS A 23 4.19 -1.46 -8.46
C LYS A 23 5.62 -1.94 -8.28
N ASN A 24 6.57 -1.22 -8.88
CA ASN A 24 7.97 -1.61 -8.77
C ASN A 24 8.43 -1.58 -7.32
N PHE A 25 8.02 -0.55 -6.60
CA PHE A 25 8.39 -0.42 -5.20
C PHE A 25 7.91 -1.63 -4.39
N PHE A 26 6.64 -1.97 -4.56
CA PHE A 26 6.07 -3.06 -3.76
C PHE A 26 6.55 -4.43 -4.22
N TYR A 27 6.81 -4.61 -5.51
CA TYR A 27 7.35 -5.88 -5.98
C TYR A 27 8.79 -6.09 -5.54
N ASP A 28 9.52 -5.02 -5.29
CA ASP A 28 10.86 -5.13 -4.73
C ASP A 28 10.83 -5.42 -3.24
N LEU A 29 9.83 -4.90 -2.57
CA LEU A 29 9.77 -4.95 -1.11
C LEU A 29 9.02 -6.17 -0.59
N CYS A 30 8.01 -6.61 -1.32
CA CYS A 30 7.09 -7.64 -0.86
C CYS A 30 7.12 -8.84 -1.80
N THR A 31 6.74 -10.00 -1.25
CA THR A 31 6.54 -11.17 -2.10
C THR A 31 5.21 -11.03 -2.83
N PRO A 32 5.03 -11.77 -3.96
CA PRO A 32 3.74 -11.77 -4.64
C PRO A 32 2.58 -12.17 -3.74
N SER A 33 2.84 -13.10 -2.81
CA SER A 33 1.82 -13.53 -1.88
C SER A 33 1.38 -12.39 -0.97
N GLU A 34 2.35 -11.59 -0.50
CA GLU A 34 2.04 -10.45 0.34
C GLU A 34 1.24 -9.40 -0.41
N ILE A 35 1.60 -9.15 -1.67
CA ILE A 35 0.88 -8.18 -2.47
C ILE A 35 -0.55 -8.65 -2.70
N ASN A 36 -0.74 -9.94 -2.93
CA ASN A 36 -2.08 -10.49 -3.09
C ASN A 36 -2.90 -10.30 -1.82
N GLU A 37 -2.29 -10.49 -0.65
CA GLU A 37 -2.98 -10.25 0.61
C GLU A 37 -3.40 -8.80 0.77
N PHE A 38 -2.50 -7.88 0.43
CA PHE A 38 -2.84 -6.46 0.50
C PHE A 38 -4.02 -6.15 -0.42
N SER A 39 -4.01 -6.71 -1.61
CA SER A 39 -5.09 -6.47 -2.58
C SER A 39 -6.41 -6.97 -2.04
N THR A 40 -6.41 -8.14 -1.42
CA THR A 40 -7.61 -8.71 -0.85
C THR A 40 -8.11 -7.86 0.31
N ARG A 41 -7.20 -7.42 1.17
CA ARG A 41 -7.58 -6.55 2.28
C ARG A 41 -8.15 -5.23 1.78
N TRP A 42 -7.56 -4.69 0.74
CA TRP A 42 -8.07 -3.45 0.17
C TRP A 42 -9.48 -3.64 -0.36
N LEU A 43 -9.73 -4.77 -1.02
CA LEU A 43 -11.07 -5.05 -1.51
C LEU A 43 -12.08 -5.11 -0.36
N ILE A 44 -11.70 -5.77 0.74
CA ILE A 44 -12.58 -5.87 1.89
C ILE A 44 -12.86 -4.50 2.48
N VAL A 45 -11.83 -3.67 2.61
CA VAL A 45 -12.01 -2.32 3.13
C VAL A 45 -12.97 -1.53 2.24
N ARG A 46 -12.82 -1.65 0.93
CA ARG A 46 -13.71 -0.94 0.02
C ARG A 46 -15.16 -1.40 0.17
N LEU A 47 -15.37 -2.70 0.32
CA LEU A 47 -16.73 -3.22 0.45
C LEU A 47 -17.37 -2.79 1.75
N LEU A 48 -16.60 -2.75 2.83
CA LEU A 48 -17.13 -2.35 4.12
C LEU A 48 -17.31 -0.84 4.24
N SER A 49 -16.52 -0.07 3.51
CA SER A 49 -16.51 1.38 3.61
C SER A 49 -16.97 2.04 2.34
N LYS A 50 -17.91 1.42 1.65
CA LYS A 50 -18.32 1.94 0.35
C LYS A 50 -19.00 3.29 0.42
N LYS A 51 -19.37 3.74 1.61
CA LYS A 51 -19.93 5.08 1.77
C LYS A 51 -18.83 6.14 1.85
N ILE A 52 -17.59 5.72 2.00
CA ILE A 52 -16.46 6.64 2.12
C ILE A 52 -15.85 6.82 0.74
N PRO A 53 -15.82 8.06 0.23
CA PRO A 53 -15.21 8.29 -1.08
C PRO A 53 -13.71 8.22 -0.97
N TYR A 54 -13.10 7.33 -1.71
CA TYR A 54 -11.66 7.22 -1.79
C TYR A 54 -11.18 7.90 -3.06
N ARG A 55 -10.07 8.55 -2.94
CA ARG A 55 -9.50 9.25 -4.07
C ARG A 55 -8.04 9.02 -4.19
#